data_df320f1582cf09af4d1aec2fbae5ac93
#
_entry.id   df320f1582cf09af4d1aec2fbae5ac93
#
_cell.length_a   1.000
_cell.length_b   1.000
_cell.length_c   1.000
_cell.angle_alpha   90.00
_cell.angle_beta   90.00
_cell.angle_gamma   90.00
#
_symmetry.space_group_name_H-M   'P 1'
#
loop_
_entity.id
_entity.type
_entity.pdbx_description
1 polymer ?
#
loop_
_entity_poly.entity_id
_entity_poly.type
_entity_poly.pdbx_seq_one_letter_code
_entity_poly.pdbx_strand_id
1 'polypeptide(L)'
;LVSEIQLKINKLKEKRIQDDLEEYGKKFFVLKKKGNGYFASDKQKEFIINTYSKKYENAKSISKRFGISSSWINARLRQWGISIKSSKELLQLHSYNEDYFEMIDSEEKAYWLGMLYADGTLTYNKIGKDGKVKNRLKLALQGADREHLKLFAKHIELEHYNPKTYYTTVGEKEYSYCELVVSSTKMIEDLIDKGMIPTNNNIGKEKKELIRFPDETQVPKHLLHHFVRGYFDGDGSLTRIRNKGKYVDSQHYTFKFVSNKTFCEQLKEFFKLDELNGYNRNVSNIYKAKNKKYIHTFECGGNHRVFHIYNLMYQNATIYLHRKNKRIKEFLSYYQENNLIDKLDTYRPKHWSKRINNKTNKIIFN
;
A
#
# COMPACT_ATOMS: atom_id res chain seq x y z
N LEU A 1 -4.13 -9.52 -21.74
CA LEU A 1 -3.90 -9.89 -20.34
C LEU A 1 -5.03 -10.70 -19.75
N VAL A 2 -6.28 -10.22 -19.84
CA VAL A 2 -7.46 -11.01 -19.39
C VAL A 2 -7.49 -12.36 -20.11
N SER A 3 -7.16 -12.39 -21.42
CA SER A 3 -7.08 -13.63 -22.20
C SER A 3 -5.95 -14.56 -21.74
N GLU A 4 -4.78 -14.05 -21.39
CA GLU A 4 -3.65 -14.89 -20.92
C GLU A 4 -3.89 -15.49 -19.53
N ILE A 5 -4.46 -14.69 -18.60
CA ILE A 5 -4.82 -15.17 -17.26
C ILE A 5 -5.95 -16.19 -17.39
N GLN A 6 -6.97 -15.89 -18.21
CA GLN A 6 -8.06 -16.82 -18.46
C GLN A 6 -7.55 -18.14 -19.06
N LEU A 7 -6.57 -18.06 -19.95
CA LEU A 7 -5.92 -19.25 -20.53
C LEU A 7 -5.16 -20.05 -19.45
N LYS A 8 -4.43 -19.39 -18.54
CA LYS A 8 -3.75 -20.05 -17.43
C LYS A 8 -4.74 -20.71 -16.47
N ILE A 9 -5.83 -20.04 -16.13
CA ILE A 9 -6.90 -20.62 -15.28
C ILE A 9 -7.53 -21.84 -15.96
N ASN A 10 -7.78 -21.75 -17.26
CA ASN A 10 -8.34 -22.89 -18.01
C ASN A 10 -7.37 -24.08 -18.02
N LYS A 11 -6.09 -23.87 -18.27
CA LYS A 11 -5.06 -24.92 -18.19
C LYS A 11 -4.97 -25.53 -16.80
N LEU A 12 -5.03 -24.69 -15.74
CA LEU A 12 -5.05 -25.19 -14.37
C LEU A 12 -6.27 -26.08 -14.08
N LYS A 13 -7.45 -25.68 -14.55
CA LYS A 13 -8.68 -26.48 -14.40
C LYS A 13 -8.57 -27.81 -15.18
N GLU A 14 -8.05 -27.77 -16.39
CA GLU A 14 -7.85 -28.99 -17.20
C GLU A 14 -6.87 -29.94 -16.51
N LYS A 15 -5.75 -29.43 -16.00
CA LYS A 15 -4.80 -30.23 -15.24
C LYS A 15 -5.46 -30.86 -14.01
N ARG A 16 -6.19 -30.07 -13.19
CA ARG A 16 -6.91 -30.60 -12.03
C ARG A 16 -7.92 -31.66 -12.37
N ILE A 17 -8.62 -31.53 -13.51
CA ILE A 17 -9.55 -32.57 -13.97
C ILE A 17 -8.78 -33.87 -14.30
N GLN A 18 -7.62 -33.75 -14.92
CA GLN A 18 -6.79 -34.90 -15.24
C GLN A 18 -6.23 -35.55 -13.96
N ASP A 19 -5.69 -34.77 -13.04
CA ASP A 19 -5.17 -35.23 -11.75
C ASP A 19 -6.27 -35.97 -10.95
N ASP A 20 -7.49 -35.39 -10.88
CA ASP A 20 -8.63 -36.00 -10.21
C ASP A 20 -9.05 -37.36 -10.89
N LEU A 21 -9.01 -37.43 -12.22
CA LEU A 21 -9.33 -38.66 -12.97
C LEU A 21 -8.26 -39.76 -12.77
N GLU A 22 -7.01 -39.38 -12.58
CA GLU A 22 -5.91 -40.30 -12.27
C GLU A 22 -5.99 -40.78 -10.83
N GLU A 23 -6.26 -39.89 -9.86
CA GLU A 23 -6.36 -40.23 -8.44
C GLU A 23 -7.56 -41.11 -8.11
N TYR A 24 -8.75 -40.74 -8.58
CA TYR A 24 -10.00 -41.40 -8.21
C TYR A 24 -10.45 -42.48 -9.22
N GLY A 25 -9.91 -42.47 -10.42
CA GLY A 25 -10.31 -43.35 -11.53
C GLY A 25 -11.66 -42.97 -12.15
N LYS A 26 -11.83 -43.25 -13.44
CA LYS A 26 -13.04 -42.88 -14.20
C LYS A 26 -14.34 -43.41 -13.59
N LYS A 27 -14.31 -44.57 -12.96
CA LYS A 27 -15.52 -45.20 -12.33
C LYS A 27 -16.05 -44.38 -11.17
N PHE A 28 -15.20 -43.64 -10.45
CA PHE A 28 -15.62 -42.76 -9.36
C PHE A 28 -16.57 -41.65 -9.84
N PHE A 29 -16.36 -41.12 -11.05
CA PHE A 29 -17.15 -40.04 -11.59
C PHE A 29 -18.45 -40.48 -12.29
N VAL A 30 -18.80 -41.77 -12.23
CA VAL A 30 -20.08 -42.29 -12.74
C VAL A 30 -21.12 -42.25 -11.64
N LEU A 31 -22.16 -41.43 -11.82
CA LEU A 31 -23.27 -41.35 -10.88
C LEU A 31 -24.24 -42.53 -11.04
N LYS A 32 -24.78 -43.00 -9.93
CA LYS A 32 -25.86 -44.03 -9.96
C LYS A 32 -27.13 -43.37 -10.54
N LYS A 33 -27.79 -44.10 -11.43
CA LYS A 33 -29.08 -43.72 -12.00
C LYS A 33 -30.20 -44.48 -11.26
N LYS A 34 -31.25 -43.74 -10.83
CA LYS A 34 -32.47 -44.34 -10.24
C LYS A 34 -33.68 -43.65 -10.86
N GLY A 35 -34.42 -44.37 -11.66
CA GLY A 35 -35.46 -43.78 -12.52
C GLY A 35 -34.86 -42.77 -13.49
N ASN A 36 -35.44 -41.58 -13.57
CA ASN A 36 -34.98 -40.50 -14.43
C ASN A 36 -33.90 -39.58 -13.75
N GLY A 37 -33.45 -39.91 -12.54
CA GLY A 37 -32.53 -39.06 -11.78
C GLY A 37 -31.15 -39.68 -11.58
N TYR A 38 -30.16 -38.80 -11.30
CA TYR A 38 -28.82 -39.19 -10.88
C TYR A 38 -28.64 -38.96 -9.38
N PHE A 39 -27.85 -39.84 -8.73
CA PHE A 39 -27.55 -39.80 -7.30
C PHE A 39 -26.06 -39.88 -7.09
N ALA A 40 -25.53 -38.97 -6.28
CA ALA A 40 -24.16 -39.00 -5.80
C ALA A 40 -24.08 -39.85 -4.51
N SER A 41 -23.08 -40.69 -4.40
CA SER A 41 -22.70 -41.32 -3.13
C SER A 41 -22.16 -40.28 -2.15
N ASP A 42 -22.05 -40.62 -0.85
CA ASP A 42 -21.50 -39.68 0.15
C ASP A 42 -20.07 -39.24 -0.20
N LYS A 43 -19.22 -40.14 -0.68
CA LYS A 43 -17.87 -39.82 -1.15
C LYS A 43 -17.88 -38.86 -2.35
N GLN A 44 -18.81 -39.04 -3.29
CA GLN A 44 -18.97 -38.15 -4.43
C GLN A 44 -19.54 -36.79 -4.01
N LYS A 45 -20.45 -36.74 -3.04
CA LYS A 45 -20.98 -35.52 -2.44
C LYS A 45 -19.85 -34.71 -1.79
N GLU A 46 -19.06 -35.36 -0.95
CA GLU A 46 -17.90 -34.77 -0.29
C GLU A 46 -16.88 -34.22 -1.32
N PHE A 47 -16.55 -35.00 -2.34
CA PHE A 47 -15.68 -34.57 -3.43
C PHE A 47 -16.24 -33.34 -4.14
N ILE A 48 -17.53 -33.29 -4.47
CA ILE A 48 -18.16 -32.16 -5.14
C ILE A 48 -18.08 -30.91 -4.26
N ILE A 49 -18.38 -31.01 -2.97
CA ILE A 49 -18.34 -29.88 -2.03
C ILE A 49 -16.90 -29.37 -1.89
N ASN A 50 -15.95 -30.27 -1.61
CA ASN A 50 -14.53 -29.90 -1.44
C ASN A 50 -13.93 -29.31 -2.71
N THR A 51 -14.28 -29.85 -3.88
CA THR A 51 -13.83 -29.30 -5.16
C THR A 51 -14.48 -27.94 -5.43
N TYR A 52 -15.77 -27.76 -5.13
CA TYR A 52 -16.46 -26.49 -5.33
C TYR A 52 -15.91 -25.38 -4.45
N SER A 53 -15.43 -25.68 -3.24
CA SER A 53 -14.78 -24.70 -2.35
C SER A 53 -13.43 -24.20 -2.89
N LYS A 54 -12.73 -25.01 -3.71
CA LYS A 54 -11.43 -24.61 -4.27
C LYS A 54 -11.54 -23.37 -5.17
N LYS A 55 -10.49 -22.58 -5.17
CA LYS A 55 -10.36 -21.39 -6.04
C LYS A 55 -10.45 -21.78 -7.52
N TYR A 56 -11.14 -20.97 -8.30
CA TYR A 56 -11.41 -21.14 -9.73
C TYR A 56 -12.31 -22.34 -10.10
N GLU A 57 -12.72 -23.18 -9.16
CA GLU A 57 -13.67 -24.25 -9.43
C GLU A 57 -15.11 -23.71 -9.41
N ASN A 58 -15.95 -24.27 -10.27
CA ASN A 58 -17.36 -23.94 -10.42
C ASN A 58 -18.16 -25.17 -10.84
N ALA A 59 -19.49 -25.05 -10.85
CA ALA A 59 -20.36 -26.15 -11.25
C ALA A 59 -20.05 -26.68 -12.66
N LYS A 60 -19.59 -25.82 -13.59
CA LYS A 60 -19.24 -26.22 -14.96
C LYS A 60 -17.95 -27.04 -15.01
N SER A 61 -16.93 -26.71 -14.20
CA SER A 61 -15.70 -27.50 -14.13
C SER A 61 -15.91 -28.85 -13.48
N ILE A 62 -16.76 -28.90 -12.42
CA ILE A 62 -17.13 -30.15 -11.74
C ILE A 62 -17.96 -31.04 -12.67
N SER A 63 -18.95 -30.46 -13.37
CA SER A 63 -19.83 -31.21 -14.27
C SER A 63 -19.06 -31.92 -15.39
N LYS A 64 -17.92 -31.36 -15.85
CA LYS A 64 -17.05 -32.04 -16.82
C LYS A 64 -16.45 -33.35 -16.31
N ARG A 65 -16.14 -33.47 -15.00
CA ARG A 65 -15.60 -34.66 -14.37
C ARG A 65 -16.63 -35.79 -14.34
N PHE A 66 -17.88 -35.41 -14.09
CA PHE A 66 -18.99 -36.35 -13.94
C PHE A 66 -19.78 -36.63 -15.26
N GLY A 67 -19.47 -35.91 -16.33
CA GLY A 67 -20.21 -36.02 -17.60
C GLY A 67 -21.69 -35.66 -17.51
N ILE A 68 -22.04 -34.70 -16.61
CA ILE A 68 -23.43 -34.29 -16.34
C ILE A 68 -23.60 -32.78 -16.53
N SER A 69 -24.82 -32.26 -16.45
CA SER A 69 -25.08 -30.83 -16.58
C SER A 69 -24.61 -30.07 -15.33
N SER A 70 -24.12 -28.84 -15.56
CA SER A 70 -23.78 -27.90 -14.45
C SER A 70 -25.01 -27.50 -13.64
N SER A 71 -26.19 -27.53 -14.24
CA SER A 71 -27.46 -27.26 -13.56
C SER A 71 -27.74 -28.33 -12.50
N TRP A 72 -27.43 -29.59 -12.77
CA TRP A 72 -27.54 -30.67 -11.79
C TRP A 72 -26.61 -30.41 -10.60
N ILE A 73 -25.34 -30.09 -10.84
CA ILE A 73 -24.37 -29.73 -9.78
C ILE A 73 -24.91 -28.59 -8.92
N ASN A 74 -25.38 -27.50 -9.54
CA ASN A 74 -25.95 -26.35 -8.82
C ASN A 74 -27.15 -26.75 -7.97
N ALA A 75 -28.06 -27.57 -8.48
CA ALA A 75 -29.24 -28.06 -7.75
C ALA A 75 -28.80 -28.89 -6.51
N ARG A 76 -27.78 -29.74 -6.64
CA ARG A 76 -27.28 -30.55 -5.51
C ARG A 76 -26.55 -29.68 -4.48
N LEU A 77 -25.72 -28.72 -4.90
CA LEU A 77 -25.08 -27.80 -3.98
C LEU A 77 -26.11 -27.05 -3.13
N ARG A 78 -27.16 -26.52 -3.73
CA ARG A 78 -28.27 -25.89 -2.99
C ARG A 78 -28.94 -26.84 -2.01
N GLN A 79 -29.26 -28.06 -2.46
CA GLN A 79 -29.87 -29.09 -1.61
C GLN A 79 -28.97 -29.43 -0.41
N TRP A 80 -27.65 -29.36 -0.55
CA TRP A 80 -26.68 -29.62 0.50
C TRP A 80 -26.33 -28.38 1.33
N GLY A 81 -27.06 -27.25 1.15
CA GLY A 81 -26.87 -26.03 1.90
C GLY A 81 -25.65 -25.19 1.46
N ILE A 82 -25.08 -25.49 0.30
CA ILE A 82 -23.93 -24.75 -0.24
C ILE A 82 -24.42 -23.60 -1.10
N SER A 83 -23.99 -22.38 -0.77
CA SER A 83 -24.27 -21.18 -1.56
C SER A 83 -23.63 -21.27 -2.94
N ILE A 84 -24.38 -20.86 -3.96
CA ILE A 84 -23.85 -20.82 -5.33
C ILE A 84 -23.02 -19.56 -5.53
N LYS A 85 -21.76 -19.75 -5.93
CA LYS A 85 -20.85 -18.65 -6.25
C LYS A 85 -21.49 -17.73 -7.28
N SER A 86 -21.49 -16.44 -6.98
CA SER A 86 -21.98 -15.40 -7.89
C SER A 86 -21.07 -15.29 -9.12
N SER A 87 -21.57 -14.68 -10.19
CA SER A 87 -20.74 -14.37 -11.36
C SER A 87 -19.53 -13.49 -10.99
N LYS A 88 -19.68 -12.63 -9.98
CA LYS A 88 -18.60 -11.79 -9.46
C LYS A 88 -17.49 -12.65 -8.85
N GLU A 89 -17.83 -13.59 -7.98
CA GLU A 89 -16.87 -14.52 -7.35
C GLU A 89 -16.18 -15.43 -8.37
N LEU A 90 -16.92 -15.89 -9.38
CA LEU A 90 -16.37 -16.73 -10.46
C LEU A 90 -15.47 -15.96 -11.44
N LEU A 91 -15.72 -14.65 -11.61
CA LEU A 91 -14.95 -13.76 -12.48
C LEU A 91 -13.83 -13.05 -11.74
N GLN A 92 -13.76 -13.17 -10.42
CA GLN A 92 -12.69 -12.58 -9.63
C GLN A 92 -11.38 -13.30 -9.94
N LEU A 93 -10.64 -12.72 -10.89
CA LEU A 93 -9.37 -13.26 -11.39
C LEU A 93 -8.27 -13.24 -10.32
N HIS A 94 -8.43 -12.35 -9.34
CA HIS A 94 -7.52 -12.17 -8.22
C HIS A 94 -8.33 -12.12 -6.92
N SER A 95 -7.93 -12.91 -5.94
CA SER A 95 -8.35 -12.70 -4.55
C SER A 95 -7.34 -11.81 -3.88
N TYR A 96 -7.79 -10.99 -2.98
CA TYR A 96 -6.97 -10.17 -2.09
C TYR A 96 -7.75 -9.95 -0.79
N ASN A 97 -7.07 -9.55 0.25
CA ASN A 97 -7.67 -9.25 1.55
C ASN A 97 -8.41 -7.91 1.46
N GLU A 98 -9.73 -7.93 1.36
CA GLU A 98 -10.56 -6.73 1.28
C GLU A 98 -10.62 -5.98 2.62
N ASP A 99 -10.37 -6.68 3.76
CA ASP A 99 -10.40 -6.14 5.12
C ASP A 99 -9.03 -5.60 5.57
N TYR A 100 -8.03 -5.56 4.68
CA TYR A 100 -6.66 -5.19 5.01
C TYR A 100 -6.54 -3.86 5.76
N PHE A 101 -7.37 -2.87 5.42
CA PHE A 101 -7.37 -1.53 6.04
C PHE A 101 -8.48 -1.32 7.09
N GLU A 102 -9.24 -2.35 7.45
CA GLU A 102 -10.27 -2.24 8.49
C GLU A 102 -9.68 -1.75 9.81
N MET A 103 -8.54 -2.31 10.20
CA MET A 103 -7.77 -1.87 11.37
C MET A 103 -6.32 -1.58 10.97
N ILE A 104 -5.79 -0.46 11.45
CA ILE A 104 -4.37 -0.12 11.30
C ILE A 104 -3.64 -0.61 12.57
N ASP A 105 -3.19 -1.85 12.55
CA ASP A 105 -2.64 -2.59 13.68
C ASP A 105 -1.17 -3.01 13.51
N SER A 106 -0.57 -2.67 12.36
CA SER A 106 0.82 -3.03 12.05
C SER A 106 1.58 -1.92 11.33
N GLU A 107 2.93 -2.03 11.33
CA GLU A 107 3.83 -1.16 10.60
C GLU A 107 3.42 -1.07 9.12
N GLU A 108 3.20 -2.24 8.49
CA GLU A 108 2.91 -2.32 7.07
C GLU A 108 1.61 -1.60 6.71
N LYS A 109 0.55 -1.81 7.49
CA LYS A 109 -0.74 -1.17 7.25
C LYS A 109 -0.66 0.35 7.42
N ALA A 110 0.01 0.83 8.46
CA ALA A 110 0.23 2.26 8.68
C ALA A 110 1.09 2.87 7.55
N TYR A 111 2.16 2.19 7.16
CA TYR A 111 3.03 2.61 6.06
C TYR A 111 2.26 2.71 4.74
N TRP A 112 1.52 1.66 4.37
CA TRP A 112 0.74 1.68 3.12
C TRP A 112 -0.36 2.71 3.14
N LEU A 113 -1.02 2.94 4.27
CA LEU A 113 -1.99 4.04 4.38
C LEU A 113 -1.31 5.38 4.08
N GLY A 114 -0.13 5.65 4.66
CA GLY A 114 0.66 6.85 4.38
C GLY A 114 1.04 6.99 2.90
N MET A 115 1.50 5.92 2.27
CA MET A 115 1.80 5.88 0.84
C MET A 115 0.55 6.16 -0.03
N LEU A 116 -0.60 5.60 0.35
CA LEU A 116 -1.87 5.83 -0.34
C LEU A 116 -2.39 7.25 -0.16
N TYR A 117 -2.14 7.88 0.98
CA TYR A 117 -2.43 9.30 1.19
C TYR A 117 -1.66 10.18 0.22
N ALA A 118 -0.41 9.85 -0.08
CA ALA A 118 0.43 10.55 -1.05
C ALA A 118 0.00 10.25 -2.49
N ASP A 119 0.20 9.02 -2.94
CA ASP A 119 0.13 8.60 -4.35
C ASP A 119 -1.14 7.79 -4.70
N GLY A 120 -1.95 7.40 -3.71
CA GLY A 120 -3.17 6.64 -3.91
C GLY A 120 -4.31 7.47 -4.51
N THR A 121 -5.14 6.82 -5.30
CA THR A 121 -6.37 7.41 -5.86
C THR A 121 -7.55 6.52 -5.53
N LEU A 122 -8.57 7.06 -4.85
CA LEU A 122 -9.83 6.39 -4.62
C LEU A 122 -10.89 6.87 -5.61
N THR A 123 -11.57 5.92 -6.23
CA THR A 123 -12.82 6.16 -6.95
C THR A 123 -13.94 5.50 -6.17
N TYR A 124 -14.93 6.25 -5.73
CA TYR A 124 -16.06 5.76 -4.94
C TYR A 124 -17.39 6.18 -5.54
N ASN A 125 -18.31 5.22 -5.68
CA ASN A 125 -19.65 5.42 -6.25
C ASN A 125 -19.67 6.11 -7.62
N LYS A 126 -18.65 5.90 -8.44
CA LYS A 126 -18.58 6.46 -9.78
C LYS A 126 -19.36 5.58 -10.75
N ILE A 127 -20.34 6.16 -11.45
CA ILE A 127 -21.04 5.47 -12.53
C ILE A 127 -20.13 5.40 -13.76
N GLY A 128 -19.86 4.18 -14.21
CA GLY A 128 -19.08 3.94 -15.44
C GLY A 128 -19.94 4.18 -16.71
N LYS A 129 -19.29 4.19 -17.87
CA LYS A 129 -19.97 4.27 -19.17
C LYS A 129 -20.95 3.09 -19.41
N ASP A 130 -20.73 1.99 -18.71
CA ASP A 130 -21.55 0.78 -18.70
C ASP A 130 -22.69 0.82 -17.69
N GLY A 131 -22.97 1.97 -17.07
CA GLY A 131 -23.99 2.17 -16.04
C GLY A 131 -23.69 1.53 -14.69
N LYS A 132 -22.54 0.86 -14.53
CA LYS A 132 -22.17 0.16 -13.28
C LYS A 132 -21.43 1.09 -12.34
N VAL A 133 -21.71 0.95 -11.04
CA VAL A 133 -20.95 1.62 -9.98
C VAL A 133 -19.53 1.05 -9.93
N LYS A 134 -18.54 1.93 -9.86
CA LYS A 134 -17.13 1.59 -9.79
C LYS A 134 -16.53 2.12 -8.50
N ASN A 135 -16.05 1.20 -7.69
CA ASN A 135 -15.29 1.47 -6.47
C ASN A 135 -13.88 0.90 -6.67
N ARG A 136 -12.86 1.77 -6.72
CA ARG A 136 -11.49 1.38 -7.07
C ARG A 136 -10.46 2.12 -6.24
N LEU A 137 -9.49 1.36 -5.76
CA LEU A 137 -8.20 1.88 -5.29
C LEU A 137 -7.19 1.72 -6.41
N LYS A 138 -6.46 2.79 -6.71
CA LYS A 138 -5.32 2.79 -7.62
C LYS A 138 -4.10 3.34 -6.89
N LEU A 139 -2.99 2.61 -6.93
CA LEU A 139 -1.67 3.11 -6.54
C LEU A 139 -0.77 3.05 -7.78
N ALA A 140 -0.21 4.21 -8.17
CA ALA A 140 0.71 4.32 -9.29
C ALA A 140 2.07 4.82 -8.79
N LEU A 141 3.13 4.10 -9.13
CA LEU A 141 4.50 4.44 -8.78
C LEU A 141 5.36 4.54 -10.04
N GLN A 142 6.49 5.23 -9.96
CA GLN A 142 7.43 5.23 -11.08
C GLN A 142 7.95 3.83 -11.39
N GLY A 143 8.33 3.58 -12.64
CA GLY A 143 8.72 2.24 -13.11
C GLY A 143 9.87 1.60 -12.31
N ALA A 144 10.80 2.42 -11.79
CA ALA A 144 11.89 1.98 -10.92
C ALA A 144 11.41 1.41 -9.57
N ASP A 145 10.22 1.80 -9.10
CA ASP A 145 9.64 1.36 -7.83
C ASP A 145 8.69 0.13 -8.00
N ARG A 146 8.79 -0.58 -9.11
CA ARG A 146 7.94 -1.74 -9.46
C ARG A 146 7.92 -2.82 -8.37
N GLU A 147 9.08 -3.12 -7.78
CA GLU A 147 9.19 -4.14 -6.74
C GLU A 147 8.47 -3.72 -5.45
N HIS A 148 8.43 -2.42 -5.18
CA HIS A 148 7.67 -1.87 -4.06
C HIS A 148 6.16 -2.04 -4.26
N LEU A 149 5.68 -1.88 -5.49
CA LEU A 149 4.28 -2.14 -5.83
C LEU A 149 3.91 -3.65 -5.72
N LYS A 150 4.86 -4.56 -6.04
CA LYS A 150 4.68 -6.00 -5.78
C LYS A 150 4.62 -6.31 -4.28
N LEU A 151 5.41 -5.60 -3.48
CA LEU A 151 5.36 -5.75 -2.02
C LEU A 151 3.98 -5.35 -1.47
N PHE A 152 3.40 -4.24 -1.96
CA PHE A 152 2.03 -3.87 -1.62
C PHE A 152 1.02 -4.97 -2.00
N ALA A 153 1.12 -5.48 -3.23
CA ALA A 153 0.27 -6.57 -3.68
C ALA A 153 0.37 -7.81 -2.77
N LYS A 154 1.59 -8.15 -2.33
CA LYS A 154 1.83 -9.25 -1.39
C LYS A 154 1.14 -9.01 -0.04
N HIS A 155 1.24 -7.79 0.52
CA HIS A 155 0.66 -7.46 1.82
C HIS A 155 -0.87 -7.50 1.80
N ILE A 156 -1.50 -7.07 0.71
CA ILE A 156 -2.96 -7.23 0.54
C ILE A 156 -3.35 -8.62 0.01
N GLU A 157 -2.44 -9.59 0.00
CA GLU A 157 -2.66 -10.96 -0.46
C GLU A 157 -3.16 -11.05 -1.92
N LEU A 158 -2.78 -10.09 -2.76
CA LEU A 158 -3.14 -10.09 -4.18
C LEU A 158 -2.28 -11.09 -4.95
N GLU A 159 -2.80 -12.30 -5.13
CA GLU A 159 -2.10 -13.38 -5.81
C GLU A 159 -1.84 -13.08 -7.29
N HIS A 160 -0.71 -13.59 -7.78
CA HIS A 160 -0.32 -13.54 -9.20
C HIS A 160 -0.25 -12.12 -9.80
N TYR A 161 -0.14 -11.09 -8.96
CA TYR A 161 0.02 -9.72 -9.44
C TYR A 161 1.42 -9.53 -10.06
N ASN A 162 1.44 -9.05 -11.29
CA ASN A 162 2.66 -8.66 -11.97
C ASN A 162 2.45 -7.27 -12.59
N PRO A 163 3.04 -6.20 -12.02
CA PRO A 163 2.85 -4.84 -12.50
C PRO A 163 3.28 -4.71 -13.96
N LYS A 164 2.42 -4.10 -14.77
CA LYS A 164 2.80 -3.65 -16.12
C LYS A 164 3.52 -2.32 -16.00
N THR A 165 4.55 -2.16 -16.83
CA THR A 165 5.18 -0.86 -17.03
C THR A 165 4.49 -0.15 -18.19
N TYR A 166 4.10 1.08 -17.94
CA TYR A 166 3.53 2.01 -18.90
C TYR A 166 4.52 3.15 -19.12
N TYR A 167 4.46 3.73 -20.29
CA TYR A 167 5.30 4.87 -20.65
C TYR A 167 4.41 6.08 -20.92
N THR A 168 4.88 7.24 -20.54
CA THR A 168 4.23 8.52 -20.81
C THR A 168 5.27 9.58 -21.10
N THR A 169 4.95 10.55 -21.96
CA THR A 169 5.84 11.63 -22.31
C THR A 169 5.34 12.93 -21.69
N VAL A 170 6.24 13.68 -21.04
CA VAL A 170 5.96 15.01 -20.51
C VAL A 170 7.01 15.96 -21.07
N GLY A 171 6.59 16.83 -22.00
CA GLY A 171 7.51 17.59 -22.84
C GLY A 171 8.33 16.63 -23.72
N GLU A 172 9.65 16.76 -23.71
CA GLU A 172 10.56 15.88 -24.46
C GLU A 172 11.06 14.65 -23.68
N LYS A 173 10.60 14.48 -22.42
CA LYS A 173 11.08 13.42 -21.54
C LYS A 173 10.08 12.31 -21.43
N GLU A 174 10.55 11.09 -21.63
CA GLU A 174 9.79 9.87 -21.40
C GLU A 174 9.91 9.44 -19.92
N TYR A 175 8.78 9.04 -19.34
CA TYR A 175 8.69 8.54 -17.98
C TYR A 175 8.00 7.19 -17.99
N SER A 176 8.52 6.25 -17.22
CA SER A 176 7.86 4.97 -16.98
C SER A 176 7.16 4.95 -15.63
N TYR A 177 5.99 4.32 -15.58
CA TYR A 177 5.27 4.08 -14.33
C TYR A 177 4.65 2.69 -14.33
N CYS A 178 4.34 2.21 -13.15
CA CYS A 178 3.57 0.98 -12.93
C CYS A 178 2.40 1.27 -12.01
N GLU A 179 1.33 0.50 -12.13
CA GLU A 179 0.13 0.72 -11.32
C GLU A 179 -0.48 -0.59 -10.83
N LEU A 180 -1.07 -0.53 -9.64
CA LEU A 180 -1.93 -1.54 -9.07
C LEU A 180 -3.34 -0.96 -8.96
N VAL A 181 -4.33 -1.72 -9.40
CA VAL A 181 -5.74 -1.35 -9.29
C VAL A 181 -6.51 -2.52 -8.69
N VAL A 182 -7.19 -2.28 -7.57
CA VAL A 182 -8.13 -3.22 -6.96
C VAL A 182 -9.53 -2.61 -6.91
N SER A 183 -10.55 -3.47 -6.97
CA SER A 183 -11.95 -3.06 -6.97
C SER A 183 -12.66 -3.74 -5.81
N SER A 184 -12.77 -3.05 -4.68
CA SER A 184 -13.47 -3.49 -3.47
C SER A 184 -14.22 -2.34 -2.86
N THR A 185 -15.51 -2.51 -2.62
CA THR A 185 -16.30 -1.52 -1.91
C THR A 185 -15.85 -1.43 -0.46
N LYS A 186 -15.68 -2.57 0.22
CA LYS A 186 -15.24 -2.65 1.63
C LYS A 186 -13.90 -1.94 1.84
N MET A 187 -12.86 -2.32 1.09
CA MET A 187 -11.53 -1.71 1.24
C MET A 187 -11.56 -0.19 1.01
N ILE A 188 -12.40 0.30 0.10
CA ILE A 188 -12.50 1.73 -0.18
C ILE A 188 -13.24 2.47 0.94
N GLU A 189 -14.29 1.88 1.50
CA GLU A 189 -14.99 2.42 2.66
C GLU A 189 -14.07 2.47 3.87
N ASP A 190 -13.31 1.41 4.14
CA ASP A 190 -12.29 1.40 5.19
C ASP A 190 -11.25 2.52 5.00
N LEU A 191 -10.74 2.70 3.78
CA LEU A 191 -9.77 3.76 3.51
C LEU A 191 -10.37 5.17 3.66
N ILE A 192 -11.67 5.36 3.36
CA ILE A 192 -12.38 6.61 3.62
C ILE A 192 -12.50 6.85 5.12
N ASP A 193 -12.86 5.83 5.91
CA ASP A 193 -12.90 5.91 7.37
C ASP A 193 -11.53 6.24 7.97
N LYS A 194 -10.45 5.75 7.35
CA LYS A 194 -9.07 6.13 7.71
C LYS A 194 -8.66 7.51 7.16
N GLY A 195 -9.57 8.30 6.58
CA GLY A 195 -9.37 9.70 6.20
C GLY A 195 -8.90 9.94 4.76
N MET A 196 -8.86 8.91 3.90
CA MET A 196 -8.60 9.12 2.49
C MET A 196 -9.79 9.76 1.77
N ILE A 197 -9.51 10.67 0.86
CA ILE A 197 -10.53 11.42 0.12
C ILE A 197 -10.74 10.82 -1.28
N PRO A 198 -11.97 10.39 -1.62
CA PRO A 198 -12.26 9.91 -2.97
C PRO A 198 -12.09 11.01 -4.02
N THR A 199 -11.48 10.66 -5.15
CA THR A 199 -11.32 11.55 -6.30
C THR A 199 -12.33 11.17 -7.39
N ASN A 200 -13.54 11.74 -7.35
CA ASN A 200 -14.47 11.63 -8.45
C ASN A 200 -14.10 12.67 -9.53
N ASN A 201 -14.23 12.34 -10.77
CA ASN A 201 -13.81 12.92 -12.05
C ASN A 201 -13.39 14.39 -12.19
N ASN A 202 -13.70 15.27 -11.23
CA ASN A 202 -13.38 16.70 -11.29
C ASN A 202 -12.70 17.24 -10.02
N ILE A 203 -12.38 16.39 -9.03
CA ILE A 203 -12.03 16.81 -7.67
C ILE A 203 -10.51 16.69 -7.39
N GLY A 204 -9.68 16.42 -8.40
CA GLY A 204 -8.22 16.24 -8.20
C GLY A 204 -7.50 17.43 -7.54
N LYS A 205 -8.11 18.62 -7.54
CA LYS A 205 -7.62 19.79 -6.80
C LYS A 205 -8.10 19.80 -5.35
N GLU A 206 -9.26 19.24 -5.05
CA GLU A 206 -9.88 19.24 -3.73
C GLU A 206 -9.34 18.14 -2.81
N LYS A 207 -8.87 17.00 -3.36
CA LYS A 207 -8.25 15.95 -2.55
C LYS A 207 -7.12 16.52 -1.67
N LYS A 208 -6.17 17.25 -2.26
CA LYS A 208 -5.04 17.84 -1.51
C LYS A 208 -5.45 18.96 -0.56
N GLU A 209 -6.57 19.62 -0.78
CA GLU A 209 -7.14 20.60 0.14
C GLU A 209 -7.77 19.96 1.37
N LEU A 210 -8.49 18.85 1.15
CA LEU A 210 -9.32 18.18 2.16
C LEU A 210 -8.54 17.21 3.05
N ILE A 211 -7.42 16.67 2.57
CA ILE A 211 -6.60 15.71 3.32
C ILE A 211 -6.16 16.31 4.67
N ARG A 212 -6.24 15.49 5.72
CA ARG A 212 -5.81 15.84 7.08
C ARG A 212 -4.83 14.80 7.60
N PHE A 213 -4.01 15.21 8.54
CA PHE A 213 -3.18 14.27 9.28
C PHE A 213 -4.08 13.33 10.08
N PRO A 214 -3.85 12.01 10.09
CA PRO A 214 -4.74 11.09 10.76
C PRO A 214 -4.73 11.29 12.27
N ASP A 215 -5.88 11.11 12.89
CA ASP A 215 -6.02 11.08 14.35
C ASP A 215 -5.81 9.65 14.91
N GLU A 216 -5.88 9.53 16.25
CA GLU A 216 -5.63 8.25 16.92
C GLU A 216 -6.68 7.18 16.64
N THR A 217 -7.87 7.54 16.15
CA THR A 217 -8.91 6.59 15.74
C THR A 217 -8.62 6.00 14.36
N GLN A 218 -7.90 6.74 13.54
CA GLN A 218 -7.50 6.35 12.18
C GLN A 218 -6.17 5.60 12.18
N VAL A 219 -5.17 6.11 12.90
CA VAL A 219 -3.85 5.50 13.06
C VAL A 219 -3.42 5.60 14.52
N PRO A 220 -3.24 4.47 15.22
CA PRO A 220 -2.75 4.46 16.61
C PRO A 220 -1.44 5.23 16.75
N LYS A 221 -1.29 5.99 17.84
CA LYS A 221 -0.14 6.88 18.09
C LYS A 221 1.22 6.19 17.91
N HIS A 222 1.36 4.96 18.39
CA HIS A 222 2.59 4.19 18.28
C HIS A 222 2.93 3.76 16.82
N LEU A 223 1.96 3.80 15.89
CA LEU A 223 2.14 3.49 14.47
C LEU A 223 2.23 4.74 13.57
N LEU A 224 2.02 5.92 14.14
CA LEU A 224 1.91 7.16 13.37
C LEU A 224 3.21 7.49 12.61
N HIS A 225 4.37 7.16 13.17
CA HIS A 225 5.66 7.35 12.51
C HIS A 225 5.83 6.48 11.24
N HIS A 226 5.18 5.31 11.21
CA HIS A 226 5.14 4.46 10.02
C HIS A 226 4.24 5.06 8.93
N PHE A 227 3.10 5.64 9.31
CA PHE A 227 2.26 6.41 8.38
C PHE A 227 3.04 7.59 7.78
N VAL A 228 3.74 8.37 8.62
CA VAL A 228 4.54 9.52 8.17
C VAL A 228 5.66 9.07 7.22
N ARG A 229 6.31 7.94 7.49
CA ARG A 229 7.30 7.36 6.57
C ARG A 229 6.67 7.00 5.22
N GLY A 230 5.52 6.33 5.21
CA GLY A 230 4.80 6.00 3.97
C GLY A 230 4.43 7.25 3.16
N TYR A 231 3.92 8.29 3.83
CA TYR A 231 3.62 9.57 3.21
C TYR A 231 4.87 10.26 2.65
N PHE A 232 5.98 10.24 3.39
CA PHE A 232 7.27 10.75 2.91
C PHE A 232 7.77 9.99 1.68
N ASP A 233 7.64 8.68 1.68
CA ASP A 233 8.07 7.84 0.56
C ASP A 233 7.27 8.14 -0.73
N GLY A 234 6.02 8.55 -0.64
CA GLY A 234 5.26 9.12 -1.74
C GLY A 234 5.66 10.57 -2.06
N ASP A 235 5.15 11.53 -1.30
CA ASP A 235 5.20 12.98 -1.55
C ASP A 235 6.38 13.72 -0.89
N GLY A 236 7.31 13.03 -0.24
CA GLY A 236 8.46 13.66 0.41
C GLY A 236 9.73 13.64 -0.44
N SER A 237 10.73 14.41 -0.01
CA SER A 237 12.08 14.34 -0.56
C SER A 237 13.14 14.68 0.47
N LEU A 238 14.31 14.02 0.38
CA LEU A 238 15.53 14.42 1.06
C LEU A 238 16.52 14.97 0.03
N THR A 239 16.86 16.24 0.17
CA THR A 239 17.71 16.96 -0.78
C THR A 239 19.02 17.33 -0.12
N ARG A 240 20.13 17.04 -0.78
CA ARG A 240 21.46 17.54 -0.41
C ARG A 240 21.65 18.95 -0.97
N ILE A 241 21.94 19.90 -0.11
CA ILE A 241 22.29 21.27 -0.50
C ILE A 241 23.81 21.36 -0.56
N ARG A 242 24.34 21.73 -1.71
CA ARG A 242 25.77 22.06 -1.88
C ARG A 242 25.95 23.58 -1.67
N ASN A 243 26.60 23.96 -0.59
CA ASN A 243 26.96 25.34 -0.41
C ASN A 243 28.13 25.71 -1.37
N LYS A 244 27.89 26.64 -2.24
CA LYS A 244 28.97 27.31 -3.04
C LYS A 244 29.61 28.39 -2.18
N GLY A 245 30.67 28.05 -1.44
CA GLY A 245 31.33 29.05 -0.59
C GLY A 245 32.49 28.49 0.23
N LYS A 246 33.04 29.30 1.12
CA LYS A 246 34.26 29.05 1.94
C LYS A 246 34.22 27.74 2.82
N TYR A 247 33.05 27.12 2.94
CA TYR A 247 32.84 25.85 3.68
C TYR A 247 32.40 24.73 2.73
N VAL A 248 33.26 24.44 1.75
CA VAL A 248 32.98 23.51 0.62
C VAL A 248 32.69 22.09 1.07
N ASP A 249 33.11 21.68 2.27
CA ASP A 249 33.00 20.28 2.74
C ASP A 249 31.82 19.99 3.66
N SER A 250 30.98 20.98 4.00
CA SER A 250 29.81 20.72 4.82
C SER A 250 28.61 20.25 3.96
N GLN A 251 28.22 18.99 4.14
CA GLN A 251 27.02 18.47 3.52
C GLN A 251 25.78 18.88 4.34
N HIS A 252 24.90 19.65 3.75
CA HIS A 252 23.63 20.03 4.37
C HIS A 252 22.49 19.26 3.68
N TYR A 253 21.61 18.72 4.48
CA TYR A 253 20.44 18.00 4.01
C TYR A 253 19.17 18.69 4.47
N THR A 254 18.10 18.51 3.70
CA THR A 254 16.79 19.11 3.96
C THR A 254 15.71 18.10 3.64
N PHE A 255 14.86 17.82 4.61
CA PHE A 255 13.58 17.11 4.39
C PHE A 255 12.53 18.08 3.85
N LYS A 256 11.77 17.61 2.88
CA LYS A 256 10.60 18.31 2.35
C LYS A 256 9.41 17.37 2.27
N PHE A 257 8.24 17.86 2.68
CA PHE A 257 6.96 17.20 2.54
C PHE A 257 6.01 18.13 1.81
N VAL A 258 5.26 17.60 0.85
CA VAL A 258 4.34 18.38 0.02
C VAL A 258 2.91 17.97 0.36
N SER A 259 2.09 18.93 0.85
CA SER A 259 0.69 18.73 1.17
C SER A 259 -0.08 20.06 1.16
N ASN A 260 -1.24 20.12 1.85
CA ASN A 260 -1.87 21.41 2.17
C ASN A 260 -1.27 22.02 3.44
N LYS A 261 -1.65 23.26 3.74
CA LYS A 261 -1.13 24.02 4.88
C LYS A 261 -1.36 23.30 6.21
N THR A 262 -2.61 22.90 6.47
CA THR A 262 -3.00 22.25 7.73
C THR A 262 -2.25 20.94 7.97
N PHE A 263 -2.14 20.09 6.95
CA PHE A 263 -1.36 18.86 7.04
C PHE A 263 0.10 19.12 7.35
N CYS A 264 0.71 20.13 6.69
CA CYS A 264 2.09 20.52 6.95
C CYS A 264 2.29 21.05 8.39
N GLU A 265 1.32 21.79 8.94
CA GLU A 265 1.34 22.27 10.33
C GLU A 265 1.27 21.10 11.31
N GLN A 266 0.35 20.15 11.11
CA GLN A 266 0.22 18.95 11.93
C GLN A 266 1.47 18.05 11.85
N LEU A 267 2.08 17.96 10.67
CA LEU A 267 3.35 17.25 10.49
C LEU A 267 4.51 17.91 11.24
N LYS A 268 4.57 19.23 11.24
CA LYS A 268 5.56 20.00 12.00
C LYS A 268 5.39 19.75 13.51
N GLU A 269 4.15 19.74 13.99
CA GLU A 269 3.81 19.43 15.39
C GLU A 269 4.22 17.99 15.74
N PHE A 270 3.89 17.01 14.88
CA PHE A 270 4.29 15.62 15.06
C PHE A 270 5.80 15.45 15.28
N PHE A 271 6.62 16.15 14.51
CA PHE A 271 8.07 16.07 14.64
C PHE A 271 8.63 16.80 15.87
N LYS A 272 7.84 17.62 16.55
CA LYS A 272 8.24 18.36 17.77
C LYS A 272 9.56 19.14 17.59
N LEU A 273 9.80 19.68 16.42
CA LEU A 273 11.07 20.31 16.05
C LEU A 273 11.39 21.53 16.88
N ASP A 274 10.38 22.22 17.40
CA ASP A 274 10.55 23.41 18.23
C ASP A 274 11.06 23.05 19.64
N GLU A 275 10.85 21.81 20.09
CA GLU A 275 11.43 21.28 21.32
C GLU A 275 12.94 21.00 21.20
N LEU A 276 13.41 20.81 19.96
CA LEU A 276 14.79 20.46 19.65
C LEU A 276 15.69 21.70 19.49
N ASN A 277 15.60 22.77 20.21
CA ASN A 277 16.23 23.98 19.76
C ASN A 277 17.48 24.42 20.54
N GLY A 278 18.65 24.35 19.89
CA GLY A 278 19.86 25.07 20.25
C GLY A 278 20.12 26.38 19.47
N TYR A 279 19.30 26.72 18.46
CA TYR A 279 19.52 27.87 17.58
C TYR A 279 18.26 28.71 17.36
N ASN A 280 18.41 30.06 17.48
CA ASN A 280 17.36 31.05 17.30
C ASN A 280 16.88 31.25 15.84
N ARG A 281 17.08 30.29 14.93
CA ARG A 281 16.66 30.41 13.53
C ARG A 281 15.55 29.43 13.24
N ASN A 282 14.44 29.92 12.66
CA ASN A 282 13.40 29.09 12.08
C ASN A 282 13.96 28.32 10.88
N VAL A 283 14.43 27.09 11.13
CA VAL A 283 14.95 26.20 10.08
C VAL A 283 13.89 25.17 9.60
N SER A 284 12.69 25.27 10.12
CA SER A 284 11.50 24.57 9.62
C SER A 284 10.48 25.58 9.13
N ASN A 285 10.21 25.58 7.83
CA ASN A 285 9.32 26.53 7.20
C ASN A 285 8.18 25.82 6.47
N ILE A 286 7.00 26.45 6.51
CA ILE A 286 5.88 26.05 5.67
C ILE A 286 5.64 27.20 4.70
N TYR A 287 5.78 26.92 3.41
CA TYR A 287 5.57 27.92 2.36
C TYR A 287 4.66 27.39 1.27
N LYS A 288 3.94 28.33 0.66
CA LYS A 288 3.03 28.03 -0.44
C LYS A 288 3.81 27.77 -1.73
N ALA A 289 3.49 26.72 -2.44
CA ALA A 289 4.09 26.46 -3.75
C ALA A 289 3.65 27.51 -4.78
N LYS A 290 4.59 27.99 -5.62
CA LYS A 290 4.30 28.93 -6.69
C LYS A 290 3.20 28.37 -7.61
N ASN A 291 2.23 29.24 -7.97
CA ASN A 291 1.15 28.94 -8.91
C ASN A 291 0.25 27.76 -8.51
N LYS A 292 0.21 27.39 -7.22
CA LYS A 292 -0.65 26.34 -6.68
C LYS A 292 -1.51 26.89 -5.55
N LYS A 293 -2.83 26.76 -5.67
CA LYS A 293 -3.77 27.35 -4.70
C LYS A 293 -3.66 26.74 -3.31
N TYR A 294 -3.59 25.40 -3.24
CA TYR A 294 -3.70 24.63 -1.98
C TYR A 294 -2.43 23.91 -1.58
N ILE A 295 -1.39 23.91 -2.43
CA ILE A 295 -0.15 23.17 -2.18
C ILE A 295 0.81 24.00 -1.34
N HIS A 296 1.25 23.40 -0.25
CA HIS A 296 2.29 23.89 0.64
C HIS A 296 3.41 22.88 0.75
N THR A 297 4.57 23.35 1.10
CA THR A 297 5.73 22.52 1.41
C THR A 297 6.15 22.79 2.84
N PHE A 298 6.22 21.77 3.65
CA PHE A 298 6.94 21.77 4.90
C PHE A 298 8.40 21.40 4.59
N GLU A 299 9.32 22.29 4.92
CA GLU A 299 10.75 22.12 4.72
C GLU A 299 11.48 22.21 6.05
N CYS A 300 12.32 21.23 6.35
CA CYS A 300 13.14 21.21 7.54
C CYS A 300 14.58 20.90 7.16
N GLY A 301 15.44 21.90 7.39
CA GLY A 301 16.89 21.83 7.22
C GLY A 301 17.63 21.70 8.54
N GLY A 302 18.96 21.51 8.42
CA GLY A 302 19.86 21.32 9.55
C GLY A 302 20.03 19.85 9.90
N ASN A 303 21.29 19.40 9.86
CA ASN A 303 21.61 17.96 9.90
C ASN A 303 21.13 17.26 11.18
N HIS A 304 21.12 17.92 12.33
CA HIS A 304 20.57 17.37 13.58
C HIS A 304 19.05 17.11 13.48
N ARG A 305 18.28 18.02 12.88
CA ARG A 305 16.85 17.84 12.67
C ARG A 305 16.57 16.79 11.61
N VAL A 306 17.36 16.75 10.57
CA VAL A 306 17.31 15.69 9.54
C VAL A 306 17.57 14.34 10.20
N PHE A 307 18.53 14.24 11.09
CA PHE A 307 18.82 13.03 11.85
C PHE A 307 17.67 12.63 12.78
N HIS A 308 17.08 13.59 13.50
CA HIS A 308 15.92 13.36 14.34
C HIS A 308 14.70 12.85 13.53
N ILE A 309 14.37 13.52 12.42
CA ILE A 309 13.29 13.08 11.52
C ILE A 309 13.56 11.68 10.98
N TYR A 310 14.82 11.41 10.60
CA TYR A 310 15.23 10.09 10.15
C TYR A 310 14.99 9.04 11.24
N ASN A 311 15.48 9.26 12.46
CA ASN A 311 15.30 8.30 13.54
C ASN A 311 13.83 8.02 13.82
N LEU A 312 12.99 9.05 13.89
CA LEU A 312 11.55 8.86 14.09
C LEU A 312 10.90 8.01 13.01
N MET A 313 11.30 8.19 11.74
CA MET A 313 10.62 7.52 10.64
C MET A 313 11.24 6.17 10.26
N TYR A 314 12.57 6.03 10.35
CA TYR A 314 13.29 4.90 9.75
C TYR A 314 14.05 4.02 10.73
N GLN A 315 14.21 4.41 11.99
CA GLN A 315 14.83 3.55 12.98
C GLN A 315 13.97 2.28 13.14
N ASN A 316 14.60 1.12 12.94
CA ASN A 316 13.94 -0.19 12.97
C ASN A 316 12.84 -0.41 11.90
N ALA A 317 12.76 0.43 10.88
CA ALA A 317 11.79 0.27 9.81
C ALA A 317 12.06 -0.99 8.97
N THR A 318 11.04 -1.82 8.78
CA THR A 318 11.11 -3.03 7.93
C THR A 318 10.65 -2.77 6.51
N ILE A 319 9.81 -1.74 6.31
CA ILE A 319 9.27 -1.35 5.01
C ILE A 319 9.58 0.11 4.68
N TYR A 320 10.14 0.35 3.50
CA TYR A 320 10.48 1.68 2.98
C TYR A 320 10.73 1.64 1.48
N LEU A 321 10.67 2.80 0.83
CA LEU A 321 10.99 2.95 -0.59
C LEU A 321 12.52 3.01 -0.78
N HIS A 322 13.07 1.99 -1.45
CA HIS A 322 14.53 1.79 -1.54
C HIS A 322 15.31 3.00 -2.04
N ARG A 323 14.82 3.69 -3.08
CA ARG A 323 15.51 4.87 -3.64
C ARG A 323 15.60 6.04 -2.66
N LYS A 324 14.59 6.22 -1.78
CA LYS A 324 14.60 7.27 -0.76
C LYS A 324 15.46 6.88 0.43
N ASN A 325 15.36 5.64 0.87
CA ASN A 325 16.23 5.12 1.92
C ASN A 325 17.71 5.14 1.52
N LYS A 326 18.04 4.90 0.24
CA LYS A 326 19.42 5.08 -0.26
C LYS A 326 19.97 6.49 -0.01
N ARG A 327 19.17 7.53 -0.27
CA ARG A 327 19.56 8.93 0.03
C ARG A 327 19.82 9.17 1.50
N ILE A 328 19.02 8.56 2.36
CA ILE A 328 19.18 8.66 3.81
C ILE A 328 20.45 7.93 4.25
N LYS A 329 20.73 6.74 3.70
CA LYS A 329 21.98 6.00 3.96
C LYS A 329 23.21 6.79 3.50
N GLU A 330 23.16 7.47 2.35
CA GLU A 330 24.24 8.35 1.89
C GLU A 330 24.53 9.47 2.91
N PHE A 331 23.47 10.05 3.51
CA PHE A 331 23.62 11.02 4.59
C PHE A 331 24.31 10.44 5.82
N LEU A 332 23.86 9.27 6.29
CA LEU A 332 24.43 8.62 7.47
C LEU A 332 25.86 8.16 7.24
N SER A 333 26.16 7.54 6.09
CA SER A 333 27.52 7.09 5.75
C SER A 333 28.52 8.24 5.78
N TYR A 334 28.14 9.42 5.25
CA TYR A 334 29.02 10.59 5.33
C TYR A 334 29.40 10.94 6.77
N TYR A 335 28.44 10.90 7.71
CA TYR A 335 28.70 11.21 9.11
C TYR A 335 29.48 10.11 9.82
N GLN A 336 29.28 8.85 9.47
CA GLN A 336 30.03 7.69 9.99
C GLN A 336 31.50 7.76 9.52
N GLU A 337 31.72 7.89 8.21
CA GLU A 337 33.04 7.90 7.59
C GLU A 337 33.93 9.07 8.08
N ASN A 338 33.32 10.18 8.47
CA ASN A 338 34.03 11.35 8.99
C ASN A 338 34.04 11.41 10.54
N ASN A 339 33.62 10.37 11.24
CA ASN A 339 33.52 10.32 12.70
C ASN A 339 32.71 11.50 13.30
N LEU A 340 31.63 11.88 12.64
CA LEU A 340 30.76 13.00 13.01
C LEU A 340 29.40 12.59 13.57
N ILE A 341 29.14 11.29 13.72
CA ILE A 341 27.85 10.75 14.22
C ILE A 341 27.51 11.35 15.59
N ASP A 342 28.50 11.37 16.51
CA ASP A 342 28.30 11.91 17.85
C ASP A 342 27.90 13.39 17.84
N LYS A 343 28.29 14.13 16.80
CA LYS A 343 27.87 15.54 16.61
C LYS A 343 26.40 15.66 16.22
N LEU A 344 25.80 14.65 15.62
CA LEU A 344 24.37 14.60 15.34
C LEU A 344 23.57 14.30 16.61
N ASP A 345 24.11 13.44 17.50
CA ASP A 345 23.48 13.06 18.76
C ASP A 345 23.65 14.13 19.86
N THR A 346 24.58 15.05 19.74
CA THR A 346 24.82 16.11 20.73
C THR A 346 23.77 17.21 20.70
N TYR A 347 22.74 17.07 19.87
CA TYR A 347 21.65 18.01 19.83
C TYR A 347 20.87 18.03 21.15
N ARG A 348 20.80 19.19 21.79
CA ARG A 348 20.19 19.38 23.12
C ARG A 348 19.02 20.34 23.05
N PRO A 349 17.86 20.02 23.68
CA PRO A 349 16.77 20.98 23.83
C PRO A 349 17.23 22.25 24.56
N LYS A 350 16.70 23.42 24.22
CA LYS A 350 17.05 24.72 24.81
C LYS A 350 17.05 24.74 26.34
N HIS A 351 16.12 24.05 26.96
CA HIS A 351 15.97 23.98 28.41
C HIS A 351 17.01 23.10 29.11
N TRP A 352 17.75 22.29 28.34
CA TRP A 352 18.78 21.39 28.88
C TRP A 352 20.18 22.03 28.91
N SER A 353 20.40 23.12 28.18
CA SER A 353 21.71 23.80 28.14
C SER A 353 22.21 24.31 29.50
N LYS A 354 21.32 24.40 30.51
CA LYS A 354 21.65 24.86 31.86
C LYS A 354 21.88 23.75 32.91
N ARG A 355 21.69 22.46 32.60
CA ARG A 355 21.68 21.38 33.61
C ARG A 355 22.52 20.14 33.31
N ILE A 356 23.48 20.17 32.44
CA ILE A 356 24.24 18.95 32.15
C ILE A 356 25.55 18.93 32.89
N ASN A 357 25.58 18.07 33.91
CA ASN A 357 26.79 17.48 34.41
C ASN A 357 27.42 16.57 33.35
N ASN A 358 28.70 16.79 33.08
CA ASN A 358 29.50 16.16 32.03
C ASN A 358 29.67 14.63 32.09
N LYS A 359 28.76 13.88 32.67
CA LYS A 359 28.96 12.44 32.96
C LYS A 359 28.12 11.44 32.15
N THR A 360 27.14 11.86 31.36
CA THR A 360 26.37 10.92 30.54
C THR A 360 25.99 11.51 29.17
N ASN A 361 26.75 11.17 28.17
CA ASN A 361 26.54 11.58 26.76
C ASN A 361 25.48 10.72 26.02
N LYS A 362 24.46 10.18 26.70
CA LYS A 362 23.40 9.43 26.03
C LYS A 362 22.10 10.21 26.04
N ILE A 363 21.57 10.49 24.85
CA ILE A 363 20.21 10.96 24.65
C ILE A 363 19.32 9.73 24.74
N ILE A 364 18.48 9.67 25.75
CA ILE A 364 17.38 8.68 25.85
C ILE A 364 16.18 9.34 25.21
N PHE A 365 15.73 8.78 24.11
CA PHE A 365 14.45 9.11 23.51
C PHE A 365 13.36 8.29 24.24
N ASN A 366 12.56 8.95 25.04
CA ASN A 366 11.31 8.38 25.60
C ASN A 366 10.14 8.74 24.68
#